data_e2ed57c44451e4e536e5ee606085cd5f
#
_entry.id   e2ed57c44451e4e536e5ee606085cd5f
#
_cell.length_a   1.000
_cell.length_b   1.000
_cell.length_c   1.000
_cell.angle_alpha   90.00
_cell.angle_beta   90.00
_cell.angle_gamma   90.00
#
_symmetry.space_group_name_H-M   'P 1'
#
loop_
_entity.id
_entity.type
_entity.pdbx_description
1 polymer ?
#
loop_
_entity_poly.entity_id
_entity_poly.type
_entity_poly.pdbx_seq_one_letter_code
_entity_poly.pdbx_strand_id
1 'polypeptide(L)'
;MRSLLLLTALLLLGACNMVVTKDPLFSKADPPLALREGIWREPSDGPCDVGESKPLADWPGCAKGSVIAKGKVGGWETDDKGVRTWRTSDVVFAAGRPAVAQVHLTDLEMKGVGDLPIKPSFYLYLVIRPTKTDDAGRIIAYTGWPIFCGPPPPDGSKGPDGTSPRMGTLQPLPGLTMDKDGANCTTASQDVLRAAGAASEAWAESGSTTVTHWVRDGDR
;
A
#
# COMPACT_ATOMS: atom_id res chain seq x y z
N MET A 1 22.40 -3.79 -24.81
CA MET A 1 22.25 -4.38 -23.44
C MET A 1 21.28 -3.61 -22.54
N ARG A 2 20.52 -2.61 -23.04
CA ARG A 2 19.52 -1.83 -22.26
C ARG A 2 18.11 -2.44 -22.26
N SER A 3 17.81 -3.37 -23.16
CA SER A 3 16.47 -3.99 -23.29
C SER A 3 16.19 -5.13 -22.31
N LEU A 4 17.20 -5.65 -21.61
CA LEU A 4 17.03 -6.79 -20.70
C LEU A 4 16.52 -6.33 -19.31
N LEU A 5 16.82 -5.09 -18.91
CA LEU A 5 16.37 -4.51 -17.61
C LEU A 5 14.89 -4.13 -17.59
N LEU A 6 14.30 -3.84 -18.75
CA LEU A 6 12.88 -3.51 -18.87
C LEU A 6 11.97 -4.75 -18.73
N LEU A 7 12.46 -5.91 -19.16
CA LEU A 7 11.71 -7.17 -19.05
C LEU A 7 11.61 -7.66 -17.58
N THR A 8 12.64 -7.38 -16.78
CA THR A 8 12.65 -7.74 -15.36
C THR A 8 11.70 -6.89 -14.51
N ALA A 9 11.49 -5.62 -14.86
CA ALA A 9 10.53 -4.76 -14.17
C ALA A 9 9.07 -5.17 -14.43
N LEU A 10 8.75 -5.68 -15.64
CA LEU A 10 7.42 -6.20 -15.96
C LEU A 10 7.09 -7.50 -15.21
N LEU A 11 8.10 -8.33 -14.95
CA LEU A 11 7.94 -9.59 -14.19
C LEU A 11 7.69 -9.32 -12.70
N LEU A 12 8.11 -8.18 -12.17
CA LEU A 12 7.87 -7.79 -10.77
C LEU A 12 6.43 -7.31 -10.52
N LEU A 13 5.75 -6.76 -11.53
CA LEU A 13 4.35 -6.33 -11.42
C LEU A 13 3.34 -7.49 -11.53
N GLY A 14 3.73 -8.59 -12.16
CA GLY A 14 2.90 -9.80 -12.28
C GLY A 14 2.91 -10.71 -11.05
N ALA A 15 3.64 -10.35 -9.99
CA ALA A 15 3.84 -11.21 -8.83
C ALA A 15 3.27 -10.64 -7.52
N CYS A 16 2.40 -9.62 -7.59
CA CYS A 16 1.97 -8.94 -6.37
C CYS A 16 0.99 -9.74 -5.51
N ASN A 17 0.24 -10.67 -6.08
CA ASN A 17 -0.71 -11.56 -5.39
C ASN A 17 -1.54 -10.85 -4.30
N MET A 18 -1.93 -9.60 -4.58
CA MET A 18 -2.67 -8.74 -3.66
C MET A 18 -4.17 -8.81 -3.95
N VAL A 19 -4.96 -8.54 -2.91
CA VAL A 19 -6.40 -8.36 -3.10
C VAL A 19 -6.64 -6.99 -3.71
N VAL A 20 -7.23 -6.99 -4.90
CA VAL A 20 -7.67 -5.78 -5.61
C VAL A 20 -9.11 -5.93 -6.05
N THR A 21 -9.88 -4.84 -6.08
CA THR A 21 -11.27 -4.87 -6.55
C THR A 21 -11.54 -3.74 -7.53
N LYS A 22 -12.52 -3.96 -8.41
CA LYS A 22 -12.98 -2.96 -9.35
C LYS A 22 -13.89 -1.94 -8.68
N ASP A 23 -14.71 -2.43 -7.75
CA ASP A 23 -15.65 -1.62 -6.97
C ASP A 23 -15.19 -1.51 -5.52
N PRO A 24 -15.48 -0.40 -4.82
CA PRO A 24 -15.08 -0.22 -3.43
C PRO A 24 -15.84 -1.18 -2.51
N LEU A 25 -15.16 -1.77 -1.55
CA LEU A 25 -15.78 -2.58 -0.49
C LEU A 25 -16.22 -1.74 0.71
N PHE A 26 -15.54 -0.61 0.94
CA PHE A 26 -15.84 0.31 2.03
C PHE A 26 -16.27 1.66 1.49
N SER A 27 -17.17 2.31 2.24
CA SER A 27 -17.70 3.62 1.93
C SER A 27 -17.56 4.55 3.14
N LYS A 28 -17.93 5.82 2.99
CA LYS A 28 -17.95 6.78 4.11
C LYS A 28 -19.05 6.46 5.15
N ALA A 29 -19.96 5.53 4.86
CA ALA A 29 -20.99 5.07 5.79
C ALA A 29 -20.47 3.99 6.76
N ASP A 30 -19.34 3.35 6.43
CA ASP A 30 -18.70 2.38 7.32
C ASP A 30 -18.08 3.11 8.52
N PRO A 31 -17.99 2.45 9.70
CA PRO A 31 -17.36 3.04 10.88
C PRO A 31 -15.94 3.48 10.57
N PRO A 32 -15.61 4.78 10.71
CA PRO A 32 -14.29 5.28 10.35
C PRO A 32 -13.23 4.90 11.37
N LEU A 33 -12.01 4.69 10.90
CA LEU A 33 -10.84 4.64 11.75
C LEU A 33 -10.35 6.08 11.99
N ALA A 34 -10.26 6.50 13.24
CA ALA A 34 -9.95 7.87 13.62
C ALA A 34 -8.43 8.15 13.52
N LEU A 35 -7.90 8.34 12.30
CA LEU A 35 -6.55 8.84 12.11
C LEU A 35 -6.50 10.36 12.32
N ARG A 36 -5.40 10.85 12.92
CA ARG A 36 -5.15 12.30 12.99
C ARG A 36 -4.78 12.81 11.61
N GLU A 37 -5.48 13.83 11.13
CA GLU A 37 -5.14 14.48 9.86
C GLU A 37 -3.83 15.25 9.98
N GLY A 38 -3.10 15.38 8.86
CA GLY A 38 -1.83 16.11 8.81
C GLY A 38 -0.74 15.36 8.04
N ILE A 39 0.50 15.70 8.34
CA ILE A 39 1.69 15.12 7.72
C ILE A 39 2.10 13.86 8.47
N TRP A 40 2.31 12.81 7.71
CA TRP A 40 2.75 11.50 8.15
C TRP A 40 4.09 11.14 7.54
N ARG A 41 4.87 10.35 8.23
CA ARG A 41 6.18 9.91 7.78
C ARG A 41 6.37 8.42 7.98
N GLU A 42 6.91 7.77 6.97
CA GLU A 42 7.47 6.44 7.08
C GLU A 42 8.98 6.53 7.38
N PRO A 43 9.58 5.57 8.09
CA PRO A 43 11.02 5.47 8.20
C PRO A 43 11.66 5.37 6.82
N SER A 44 12.81 5.99 6.66
CA SER A 44 13.64 5.86 5.47
C SER A 44 14.51 4.59 5.55
N ASP A 45 14.89 4.05 4.38
CA ASP A 45 15.70 2.83 4.29
C ASP A 45 17.17 3.05 4.72
N GLY A 46 17.52 4.27 5.16
CA GLY A 46 18.84 4.66 5.64
C GLY A 46 18.82 6.03 6.30
N PRO A 47 20.00 6.58 6.67
CA PRO A 47 20.09 7.90 7.27
C PRO A 47 19.45 8.95 6.37
N CYS A 48 18.45 9.64 6.89
CA CYS A 48 17.73 10.69 6.19
C CYS A 48 17.44 11.83 7.16
N ASP A 49 18.18 12.93 7.04
CA ASP A 49 17.98 14.12 7.86
C ASP A 49 16.77 14.89 7.35
N VAL A 50 15.65 14.72 8.02
CA VAL A 50 14.38 15.35 7.69
C VAL A 50 14.11 16.46 8.67
N GLY A 51 14.15 17.69 8.19
CA GLY A 51 13.66 18.82 8.96
C GLY A 51 12.14 18.80 9.05
N GLU A 52 11.57 18.07 10.02
CA GLU A 52 10.13 17.83 10.15
C GLU A 52 9.28 19.09 10.30
N SER A 53 9.88 20.20 10.73
CA SER A 53 9.25 21.53 10.76
C SER A 53 9.18 22.22 9.40
N LYS A 54 9.95 21.78 8.41
CA LYS A 54 9.95 22.35 7.07
C LYS A 54 8.69 21.92 6.28
N PRO A 55 8.26 22.68 5.27
CA PRO A 55 7.24 22.24 4.33
C PRO A 55 7.59 20.87 3.74
N LEU A 56 6.57 20.03 3.52
CA LEU A 56 6.78 18.68 2.98
C LEU A 56 7.49 18.72 1.59
N ALA A 57 7.27 19.79 0.84
CA ALA A 57 7.94 20.01 -0.45
C ALA A 57 9.46 20.13 -0.33
N ASP A 58 9.94 20.61 0.81
CA ASP A 58 11.37 20.83 1.08
C ASP A 58 12.08 19.61 1.71
N TRP A 59 11.32 18.54 1.94
CA TRP A 59 11.90 17.32 2.48
C TRP A 59 12.79 16.66 1.43
N PRO A 60 13.92 16.07 1.85
CA PRO A 60 14.84 15.39 0.94
C PRO A 60 14.15 14.18 0.29
N GLY A 61 14.62 13.77 -0.87
CA GLY A 61 14.03 12.65 -1.63
C GLY A 61 14.07 11.29 -0.91
N CYS A 62 14.93 11.14 0.12
CA CYS A 62 14.95 9.96 0.98
C CYS A 62 13.80 9.93 2.00
N ALA A 63 13.14 11.07 2.22
CA ALA A 63 12.02 11.16 3.17
C ALA A 63 10.73 10.67 2.52
N LYS A 64 10.12 9.66 3.13
CA LYS A 64 8.82 9.11 2.70
C LYS A 64 7.73 9.83 3.49
N GLY A 65 7.35 11.02 3.03
CA GLY A 65 6.32 11.84 3.66
C GLY A 65 5.02 11.87 2.87
N SER A 66 3.89 11.83 3.56
CA SER A 66 2.56 11.92 2.99
C SER A 66 1.66 12.85 3.80
N VAL A 67 0.59 13.31 3.19
CA VAL A 67 -0.50 14.03 3.86
C VAL A 67 -1.72 13.14 3.87
N ILE A 68 -2.33 12.98 5.04
CA ILE A 68 -3.65 12.34 5.17
C ILE A 68 -4.63 13.40 5.64
N ALA A 69 -5.60 13.75 4.80
CA ALA A 69 -6.62 14.73 5.14
C ALA A 69 -7.89 14.55 4.27
N LYS A 70 -9.05 14.74 4.87
CA LYS A 70 -10.36 14.79 4.18
C LYS A 70 -10.63 13.58 3.28
N GLY A 71 -10.23 12.38 3.72
CA GLY A 71 -10.41 11.15 2.96
C GLY A 71 -9.50 11.03 1.73
N LYS A 72 -8.38 11.73 1.75
CA LYS A 72 -7.33 11.62 0.73
C LYS A 72 -5.98 11.34 1.37
N VAL A 73 -5.15 10.61 0.65
CA VAL A 73 -3.72 10.51 0.91
C VAL A 73 -2.99 11.17 -0.24
N GLY A 74 -2.00 11.99 0.06
CA GLY A 74 -1.20 12.67 -0.95
C GLY A 74 0.29 12.63 -0.63
N GLY A 75 1.12 12.63 -1.66
CA GLY A 75 2.57 12.60 -1.52
C GLY A 75 3.29 13.13 -2.76
N TRP A 76 4.57 13.38 -2.59
CA TRP A 76 5.44 13.72 -3.70
C TRP A 76 6.03 12.45 -4.32
N GLU A 77 5.76 12.24 -5.60
CA GLU A 77 6.42 11.22 -6.40
C GLU A 77 7.54 11.85 -7.22
N THR A 78 8.66 11.18 -7.29
CA THR A 78 9.80 11.62 -8.11
C THR A 78 9.97 10.62 -9.25
N ASP A 79 9.94 11.11 -10.49
CA ASP A 79 10.16 10.26 -11.65
C ASP A 79 11.66 9.97 -11.87
N ASP A 80 11.96 9.14 -12.86
CA ASP A 80 13.31 8.74 -13.27
C ASP A 80 14.19 9.92 -13.77
N LYS A 81 13.58 11.06 -14.08
CA LYS A 81 14.24 12.31 -14.46
C LYS A 81 14.41 13.28 -13.31
N GLY A 82 13.99 12.89 -12.10
CA GLY A 82 14.06 13.72 -10.91
C GLY A 82 12.93 14.75 -10.80
N VAL A 83 11.91 14.71 -11.67
CA VAL A 83 10.78 15.63 -11.62
C VAL A 83 9.83 15.17 -10.52
N ARG A 84 9.55 16.08 -9.57
CA ARG A 84 8.62 15.83 -8.47
C ARG A 84 7.20 16.25 -8.87
N THR A 85 6.25 15.36 -8.68
CA THR A 85 4.83 15.61 -8.95
C THR A 85 4.02 15.29 -7.69
N TRP A 86 3.11 16.17 -7.31
CA TRP A 86 2.17 15.92 -6.24
C TRP A 86 1.06 14.99 -6.72
N ARG A 87 0.88 13.86 -6.06
CA ARG A 87 -0.20 12.90 -6.34
C ARG A 87 -1.13 12.79 -5.16
N THR A 88 -2.40 12.53 -5.43
CA THR A 88 -3.40 12.29 -4.39
C THR A 88 -4.29 11.13 -4.80
N SER A 89 -4.64 10.28 -3.84
CA SER A 89 -5.61 9.19 -4.01
C SER A 89 -6.71 9.32 -2.96
N ASP A 90 -7.93 8.94 -3.33
CA ASP A 90 -9.00 8.82 -2.36
C ASP A 90 -8.75 7.62 -1.46
N VAL A 91 -8.98 7.80 -0.16
CA VAL A 91 -8.79 6.75 0.84
C VAL A 91 -9.99 6.68 1.80
N VAL A 92 -10.40 5.47 2.12
CA VAL A 92 -11.35 5.17 3.19
C VAL A 92 -10.64 4.35 4.24
N PHE A 93 -10.59 4.86 5.47
CA PHE A 93 -10.08 4.14 6.62
C PHE A 93 -11.26 3.54 7.39
N ALA A 94 -11.45 2.24 7.28
CA ALA A 94 -12.55 1.51 7.90
C ALA A 94 -12.09 0.81 9.18
N ALA A 95 -12.76 1.12 10.29
CA ALA A 95 -12.55 0.43 11.56
C ALA A 95 -12.99 -1.04 11.45
N GLY A 96 -12.43 -1.90 12.27
CA GLY A 96 -12.74 -3.33 12.32
C GLY A 96 -11.55 -4.18 12.79
N ARG A 97 -11.66 -5.49 12.61
CA ARG A 97 -10.61 -6.45 13.00
C ARG A 97 -10.30 -7.38 11.83
N PRO A 98 -9.17 -7.12 11.13
CA PRO A 98 -8.33 -5.93 11.24
C PRO A 98 -9.00 -4.66 10.69
N ALA A 99 -8.49 -3.48 11.08
CA ALA A 99 -8.83 -2.22 10.41
C ALA A 99 -8.17 -2.17 9.03
N VAL A 100 -8.82 -1.49 8.08
CA VAL A 100 -8.41 -1.50 6.68
C VAL A 100 -8.39 -0.09 6.11
N ALA A 101 -7.34 0.24 5.37
CA ALA A 101 -7.34 1.35 4.43
C ALA A 101 -7.67 0.83 3.02
N GLN A 102 -8.67 1.42 2.39
CA GLN A 102 -9.01 1.22 0.98
C GLN A 102 -8.54 2.42 0.20
N VAL A 103 -7.61 2.23 -0.71
CA VAL A 103 -7.03 3.29 -1.54
C VAL A 103 -7.53 3.14 -2.98
N HIS A 104 -8.09 4.21 -3.53
CA HIS A 104 -8.50 4.24 -4.93
C HIS A 104 -7.31 4.66 -5.80
N LEU A 105 -6.83 3.76 -6.62
CA LEU A 105 -5.74 4.00 -7.55
C LEU A 105 -6.33 4.28 -8.93
N THR A 106 -6.28 5.56 -9.31
CA THR A 106 -6.77 6.06 -10.58
C THR A 106 -5.62 6.42 -11.47
N ASP A 107 -4.95 6.41 -12.18
CA ASP A 107 -3.81 6.96 -12.91
C ASP A 107 -2.46 6.37 -12.49
N LEU A 108 -2.43 5.06 -12.22
CA LEU A 108 -1.15 4.38 -12.33
C LEU A 108 -0.71 4.49 -13.80
N GLU A 109 -0.08 5.62 -14.14
CA GLU A 109 0.79 5.67 -15.30
C GLU A 109 1.87 4.61 -15.06
N MET A 110 1.65 3.42 -15.57
CA MET A 110 2.72 2.45 -15.74
C MET A 110 3.65 3.01 -16.82
N LYS A 111 4.48 3.98 -16.42
CA LYS A 111 5.54 4.53 -17.27
C LYS A 111 6.46 3.38 -17.64
N GLY A 112 6.37 2.93 -18.88
CA GLY A 112 7.22 1.89 -19.45
C GLY A 112 6.49 0.71 -20.09
N VAL A 113 5.20 0.59 -19.90
CA VAL A 113 4.34 -0.33 -20.65
C VAL A 113 3.54 0.52 -21.60
N GLY A 114 4.03 0.73 -22.79
CA GLY A 114 3.51 1.56 -23.88
C GLY A 114 2.11 2.17 -23.68
N ASP A 115 1.74 3.17 -24.44
CA ASP A 115 0.45 3.86 -24.36
C ASP A 115 -0.75 2.88 -24.36
N LEU A 116 -1.01 2.25 -23.19
CA LEU A 116 -2.23 1.47 -23.02
C LEU A 116 -3.39 2.47 -22.91
N PRO A 117 -4.39 2.39 -23.78
CA PRO A 117 -5.50 3.32 -23.83
C PRO A 117 -6.47 3.18 -22.64
N ILE A 118 -6.19 2.32 -21.68
CA ILE A 118 -7.03 2.04 -20.52
C ILE A 118 -6.27 2.46 -19.28
N LYS A 119 -6.72 3.54 -18.66
CA LYS A 119 -6.28 3.92 -17.32
C LYS A 119 -6.84 2.90 -16.32
N PRO A 120 -6.01 2.10 -15.65
CA PRO A 120 -6.52 1.17 -14.67
C PRO A 120 -7.12 1.95 -13.50
N SER A 121 -8.34 1.62 -13.14
CA SER A 121 -9.01 2.13 -11.93
C SER A 121 -9.36 0.92 -11.06
N PHE A 122 -8.77 0.84 -9.88
CA PHE A 122 -9.01 -0.24 -8.94
C PHE A 122 -8.77 0.21 -7.50
N TYR A 123 -9.25 -0.58 -6.56
CA TYR A 123 -9.05 -0.38 -5.14
C TYR A 123 -8.02 -1.37 -4.60
N LEU A 124 -7.04 -0.82 -3.89
CA LEU A 124 -6.04 -1.57 -3.13
C LEU A 124 -6.37 -1.50 -1.65
N TYR A 125 -6.00 -2.54 -0.91
CA TYR A 125 -6.31 -2.67 0.51
C TYR A 125 -5.05 -2.91 1.33
N LEU A 126 -4.98 -2.17 2.45
CA LEU A 126 -3.92 -2.34 3.43
C LEU A 126 -4.54 -2.58 4.81
N VAL A 127 -3.98 -3.48 5.57
CA VAL A 127 -4.27 -3.55 7.00
C VAL A 127 -3.63 -2.36 7.69
N ILE A 128 -4.34 -1.79 8.63
CA ILE A 128 -3.85 -0.74 9.53
C ILE A 128 -3.91 -1.27 10.96
N ARG A 129 -2.75 -1.38 11.60
CA ARG A 129 -2.64 -1.71 13.02
C ARG A 129 -2.17 -0.48 13.78
N PRO A 130 -3.06 0.18 14.54
CA PRO A 130 -2.66 1.28 15.41
C PRO A 130 -1.60 0.85 16.41
N THR A 131 -0.56 1.66 16.57
CA THR A 131 0.51 1.45 17.57
C THR A 131 0.54 2.55 18.61
N LYS A 132 -0.02 3.75 18.28
CA LYS A 132 -0.10 4.88 19.20
C LYS A 132 -1.31 5.76 18.90
N THR A 133 -1.94 6.29 19.94
CA THR A 133 -3.00 7.30 19.85
C THR A 133 -2.63 8.56 20.63
N ASP A 134 -3.26 9.70 20.28
CA ASP A 134 -3.20 10.93 21.04
C ASP A 134 -4.26 10.94 22.16
N ASP A 135 -4.29 12.02 22.97
CA ASP A 135 -5.21 12.16 24.10
C ASP A 135 -6.69 12.24 23.68
N ALA A 136 -6.96 12.56 22.42
CA ALA A 136 -8.31 12.52 21.82
C ALA A 136 -8.68 11.15 21.24
N GLY A 137 -7.82 10.13 21.41
CA GLY A 137 -8.02 8.78 20.89
C GLY A 137 -7.78 8.65 19.38
N ARG A 138 -7.23 9.68 18.72
CA ARG A 138 -6.91 9.62 17.29
C ARG A 138 -5.57 8.90 17.11
N ILE A 139 -5.48 8.06 16.10
CA ILE A 139 -4.27 7.32 15.77
C ILE A 139 -3.20 8.31 15.28
N ILE A 140 -2.02 8.23 15.88
CA ILE A 140 -0.83 9.02 15.53
C ILE A 140 0.37 8.15 15.16
N ALA A 141 0.26 6.83 15.27
CA ALA A 141 1.21 5.90 14.67
C ALA A 141 0.52 4.58 14.36
N TYR A 142 0.92 3.96 13.26
CA TYR A 142 0.45 2.63 12.87
C TYR A 142 1.52 1.85 12.11
N THR A 143 1.39 0.53 12.13
CA THR A 143 2.00 -0.35 11.14
C THR A 143 0.96 -0.74 10.11
N GLY A 144 1.38 -0.93 8.85
CA GLY A 144 0.48 -1.34 7.79
C GLY A 144 1.16 -2.31 6.83
N TRP A 145 0.35 -3.16 6.21
CA TRP A 145 0.82 -4.09 5.18
C TRP A 145 -0.26 -4.33 4.13
N PRO A 146 0.13 -4.64 2.89
CA PRO A 146 -0.81 -5.01 1.84
C PRO A 146 -1.60 -6.27 2.19
N ILE A 147 -2.83 -6.36 1.70
CA ILE A 147 -3.63 -7.58 1.84
C ILE A 147 -3.34 -8.49 0.66
N PHE A 148 -2.76 -9.64 0.94
CA PHE A 148 -2.42 -10.66 -0.03
C PHE A 148 -3.53 -11.71 -0.18
N CYS A 149 -3.51 -12.44 -1.28
CA CYS A 149 -4.51 -13.47 -1.60
C CYS A 149 -4.47 -14.67 -0.64
N GLY A 150 -3.36 -14.87 0.06
CA GLY A 150 -3.17 -15.96 1.01
C GLY A 150 -1.93 -15.78 1.86
N PRO A 151 -1.69 -16.66 2.84
CA PRO A 151 -0.50 -16.63 3.67
C PRO A 151 0.77 -16.91 2.85
N PRO A 152 1.96 -16.51 3.33
CA PRO A 152 3.21 -16.88 2.69
C PRO A 152 3.37 -18.40 2.65
N PRO A 153 4.07 -18.95 1.65
CA PRO A 153 4.42 -20.37 1.63
C PRO A 153 5.17 -20.75 2.91
N PRO A 154 4.86 -21.89 3.53
CA PRO A 154 5.42 -22.27 4.84
C PRO A 154 6.93 -22.44 4.87
N ASP A 155 7.56 -22.68 3.75
CA ASP A 155 8.98 -22.98 3.61
C ASP A 155 9.83 -21.77 3.15
N GLY A 156 9.21 -20.59 3.01
CA GLY A 156 9.92 -19.39 2.52
C GLY A 156 10.66 -19.68 1.21
N SER A 157 10.11 -20.55 0.38
CA SER A 157 10.77 -21.08 -0.82
C SER A 157 11.27 -19.93 -1.68
N LYS A 158 12.58 -19.75 -1.69
CA LYS A 158 13.26 -18.85 -2.62
C LYS A 158 13.00 -19.38 -4.02
N GLY A 159 12.71 -18.48 -4.96
CA GLY A 159 12.64 -18.84 -6.35
C GLY A 159 13.95 -19.54 -6.81
N PRO A 160 13.99 -20.20 -7.97
CA PRO A 160 15.18 -20.86 -8.48
C PRO A 160 16.40 -19.95 -8.61
N ASP A 161 16.17 -18.63 -8.61
CA ASP A 161 17.18 -17.56 -8.65
C ASP A 161 17.58 -17.04 -7.26
N GLY A 162 17.01 -17.57 -6.19
CA GLY A 162 17.33 -17.19 -4.82
C GLY A 162 16.79 -15.81 -4.39
N THR A 163 16.04 -15.11 -5.20
CA THR A 163 15.80 -13.66 -5.05
C THR A 163 14.46 -13.25 -4.43
N SER A 164 13.49 -14.09 -4.34
CA SER A 164 12.21 -13.76 -3.66
C SER A 164 11.36 -15.02 -3.49
N PRO A 165 10.52 -15.12 -2.47
CA PRO A 165 9.53 -16.19 -2.42
C PRO A 165 8.70 -16.11 -3.71
N ARG A 166 8.70 -17.15 -4.50
CA ARG A 166 7.79 -17.24 -5.65
C ARG A 166 6.37 -17.29 -5.12
N MET A 167 5.64 -16.22 -5.35
CA MET A 167 4.21 -16.13 -5.05
C MET A 167 3.34 -16.99 -5.99
N GLY A 168 3.96 -17.79 -6.84
CA GLY A 168 3.34 -18.44 -8.01
C GLY A 168 2.41 -19.62 -7.77
N THR A 169 2.15 -20.01 -6.52
CA THR A 169 1.23 -21.12 -6.23
C THR A 169 0.42 -20.93 -4.95
N LEU A 170 0.20 -19.68 -4.54
CA LEU A 170 -0.70 -19.43 -3.42
C LEU A 170 -2.11 -19.86 -3.79
N GLN A 171 -2.61 -20.82 -3.05
CA GLN A 171 -4.04 -21.07 -3.07
C GLN A 171 -4.73 -19.88 -2.40
N PRO A 172 -5.62 -19.19 -3.10
CA PRO A 172 -6.33 -18.06 -2.51
C PRO A 172 -7.14 -18.57 -1.29
N LEU A 173 -7.25 -17.72 -0.28
CA LEU A 173 -8.13 -17.98 0.85
C LEU A 173 -9.57 -18.20 0.37
N PRO A 174 -10.36 -19.00 1.09
CA PRO A 174 -11.76 -19.22 0.75
C PRO A 174 -12.52 -17.90 0.57
N GLY A 175 -13.27 -17.78 -0.51
CA GLY A 175 -14.03 -16.57 -0.87
C GLY A 175 -13.26 -15.54 -1.69
N LEU A 176 -11.95 -15.72 -1.91
CA LEU A 176 -11.17 -14.99 -2.88
C LEU A 176 -11.20 -15.71 -4.24
N THR A 177 -11.26 -14.94 -5.31
CA THR A 177 -11.19 -15.44 -6.69
C THR A 177 -9.98 -14.85 -7.38
N MET A 178 -9.11 -15.69 -7.92
CA MET A 178 -7.96 -15.23 -8.72
C MET A 178 -8.44 -14.53 -9.98
N ASP A 179 -7.72 -13.50 -10.40
CA ASP A 179 -7.91 -12.89 -11.71
C ASP A 179 -7.50 -13.86 -12.84
N LYS A 180 -7.80 -13.48 -14.07
CA LYS A 180 -7.53 -14.34 -15.26
C LYS A 180 -6.04 -14.61 -15.46
N ASP A 181 -5.21 -13.69 -15.02
CA ASP A 181 -3.76 -13.74 -15.21
C ASP A 181 -3.06 -14.40 -14.02
N GLY A 182 -3.82 -14.75 -12.97
CA GLY A 182 -3.29 -15.35 -11.74
C GLY A 182 -2.37 -14.41 -10.94
N ALA A 183 -2.42 -13.12 -11.25
CA ALA A 183 -1.53 -12.13 -10.64
C ALA A 183 -2.09 -11.56 -9.33
N ASN A 184 -3.41 -11.38 -9.26
CA ASN A 184 -4.10 -10.84 -8.11
C ASN A 184 -5.38 -11.62 -7.83
N CYS A 185 -6.06 -11.29 -6.75
CA CYS A 185 -7.36 -11.85 -6.44
C CYS A 185 -8.37 -10.76 -6.06
N THR A 186 -9.63 -11.12 -6.08
CA THR A 186 -10.73 -10.23 -5.78
C THR A 186 -11.77 -10.89 -4.87
N THR A 187 -12.57 -10.07 -4.20
CA THR A 187 -13.75 -10.49 -3.44
C THR A 187 -14.79 -9.37 -3.46
N ALA A 188 -16.04 -9.71 -3.19
CA ALA A 188 -17.12 -8.76 -2.93
C ALA A 188 -17.48 -8.68 -1.44
N SER A 189 -16.76 -9.39 -0.57
CA SER A 189 -17.08 -9.50 0.85
C SER A 189 -16.02 -8.79 1.71
N GLN A 190 -16.47 -7.87 2.57
CA GLN A 190 -15.64 -7.23 3.58
C GLN A 190 -15.05 -8.24 4.57
N ASP A 191 -15.82 -9.26 4.97
CA ASP A 191 -15.37 -10.28 5.93
C ASP A 191 -14.25 -11.14 5.33
N VAL A 192 -14.39 -11.54 4.07
CA VAL A 192 -13.35 -12.28 3.34
C VAL A 192 -12.09 -11.43 3.20
N LEU A 193 -12.22 -10.14 2.86
CA LEU A 193 -11.10 -9.23 2.79
C LEU A 193 -10.38 -9.11 4.14
N ARG A 194 -11.13 -8.97 5.24
CA ARG A 194 -10.55 -8.88 6.58
C ARG A 194 -9.86 -10.17 7.00
N ALA A 195 -10.43 -11.32 6.67
CA ALA A 195 -9.78 -12.62 6.89
C ALA A 195 -8.45 -12.73 6.13
N ALA A 196 -8.44 -12.29 4.86
CA ALA A 196 -7.21 -12.21 4.07
C ALA A 196 -6.20 -11.24 4.68
N GLY A 197 -6.65 -10.09 5.18
CA GLY A 197 -5.82 -9.11 5.86
C GLY A 197 -5.16 -9.66 7.12
N ALA A 198 -5.89 -10.41 7.93
CA ALA A 198 -5.35 -11.08 9.11
C ALA A 198 -4.30 -12.14 8.71
N ALA A 199 -4.57 -12.95 7.69
CA ALA A 199 -3.63 -13.95 7.20
C ALA A 199 -2.36 -13.31 6.58
N SER A 200 -2.47 -12.10 6.04
CA SER A 200 -1.35 -11.36 5.43
C SER A 200 -0.34 -10.84 6.46
N GLU A 201 -0.64 -10.88 7.74
CA GLU A 201 0.28 -10.47 8.80
C GLU A 201 1.59 -11.25 8.77
N ALA A 202 1.53 -12.55 8.49
CA ALA A 202 2.71 -13.39 8.37
C ALA A 202 3.69 -12.93 7.27
N TRP A 203 3.21 -12.24 6.23
CA TRP A 203 4.07 -11.60 5.24
C TRP A 203 4.79 -10.37 5.81
N ALA A 204 4.11 -9.60 6.67
CA ALA A 204 4.67 -8.42 7.30
C ALA A 204 5.74 -8.79 8.34
N GLU A 205 5.57 -9.88 9.06
CA GLU A 205 6.53 -10.36 10.05
C GLU A 205 7.82 -10.90 9.40
N SER A 206 7.75 -11.39 8.17
CA SER A 206 8.92 -11.85 7.41
C SER A 206 9.74 -10.70 6.83
N GLY A 207 9.19 -9.48 6.79
CA GLY A 207 9.83 -8.23 6.38
C GLY A 207 9.82 -7.20 7.50
N SER A 208 10.57 -6.09 7.36
CA SER A 208 10.53 -5.05 8.37
C SER A 208 9.16 -4.36 8.36
N THR A 209 8.42 -4.48 9.46
CA THR A 209 7.20 -3.70 9.68
C THR A 209 7.57 -2.24 9.88
N THR A 210 7.25 -1.42 8.92
CA THR A 210 7.49 0.02 8.96
C THR A 210 6.41 0.70 9.82
N VAL A 211 6.83 1.45 10.83
CA VAL A 211 5.91 2.27 11.65
C VAL A 211 5.76 3.64 11.01
N THR A 212 4.61 3.89 10.41
CA THR A 212 4.23 5.21 9.93
C THR A 212 3.72 6.06 11.09
N HIS A 213 4.23 7.26 11.27
CA HIS A 213 3.85 8.14 12.37
C HIS A 213 3.45 9.54 11.90
N TRP A 214 2.52 10.12 12.63
CA TRP A 214 2.10 11.50 12.45
C TRP A 214 3.18 12.45 12.94
N VAL A 215 3.46 13.49 12.17
CA VAL A 215 4.51 14.47 12.45
C VAL A 215 3.91 15.77 12.98
N ARG A 216 2.96 16.33 12.25
CA ARG A 216 2.34 17.61 12.58
C ARG A 216 1.03 17.84 11.82
N ASP A 217 0.24 18.79 12.30
CA ASP A 217 -0.90 19.32 11.55
C ASP A 217 -0.41 20.07 10.30
N GLY A 218 -1.26 20.18 9.30
CA GLY A 218 -0.99 20.84 8.04
C GLY A 218 -1.15 19.93 6.84
N ASP A 219 -1.01 20.50 5.66
CA ASP A 219 -1.29 19.82 4.39
C ASP A 219 -0.10 19.76 3.42
N ARG A 220 0.94 20.60 3.57
CA ARG A 220 2.15 20.59 2.70
C ARG A 220 3.34 21.31 3.33
#